data_5b152b17d80549c82fdbcb15893920ee
#
_entry.id   5b152b17d80549c82fdbcb15893920ee
#
_cell.length_a   1.000
_cell.length_b   1.000
_cell.length_c   1.000
_cell.angle_alpha   90.00
_cell.angle_beta   90.00
_cell.angle_gamma   90.00
#
_symmetry.space_group_name_H-M   'P 1'
#
loop_
_entity.id
_entity.type
_entity.pdbx_description
1 polymer ?
#
loop_
_entity_poly.entity_id
_entity_poly.type
_entity_poly.pdbx_seq_one_letter_code
_entity_poly.pdbx_strand_id
1 'polypeptide(L)'
;MSFPATVLRVLVASPSDVSDARDAVEDALHSWNRLHATTRNIVLLPWRWETNSVPLLGGHPQEIINTQGVDGADIVVALFGSRLGSPTPDAVSGTVEEIERAVNSGKPVHLFFSRAPLPHDVDTAQLEGLRKFKSEIRERGLLGEFDDIRQLDSQIWAAVENDLAKIDLSVAEVRHQPIGVRFRVESKSERHVKQIDKRGNIKYETKHWFEVTNTGDLAAESVTFEGQAASGLMRLLVDDQPITLEPGVSSRVPVLYSMGTFGTKITVRWVEDSKEKSKTFDVQ
;
A
#
# COMPACT_ATOMS: atom_id res chain seq x y z
N MET A 1 -14.55 -3.00 10.43
CA MET A 1 -13.77 -4.20 10.06
C MET A 1 -12.87 -3.82 8.89
N SER A 2 -11.63 -4.29 8.87
CA SER A 2 -10.74 -4.17 7.70
C SER A 2 -11.11 -5.22 6.66
N PHE A 3 -10.90 -4.91 5.38
CA PHE A 3 -11.09 -5.85 4.27
C PHE A 3 -9.95 -5.68 3.26
N PRO A 4 -9.52 -6.73 2.57
CA PRO A 4 -8.56 -6.62 1.48
C PRO A 4 -9.25 -5.96 0.28
N ALA A 5 -8.53 -5.08 -0.44
CA ALA A 5 -9.05 -4.43 -1.63
C ALA A 5 -7.96 -4.24 -2.68
N THR A 6 -8.35 -4.35 -3.95
CA THR A 6 -7.55 -3.88 -5.08
C THR A 6 -7.67 -2.37 -5.15
N VAL A 7 -6.54 -1.67 -5.11
CA VAL A 7 -6.52 -0.21 -5.21
C VAL A 7 -6.15 0.17 -6.64
N LEU A 8 -7.07 0.83 -7.33
CA LEU A 8 -6.85 1.39 -8.66
C LEU A 8 -6.64 2.90 -8.55
N ARG A 9 -5.51 3.37 -9.06
CA ARG A 9 -5.19 4.80 -9.07
C ARG A 9 -5.82 5.47 -10.29
N VAL A 10 -6.63 6.50 -10.05
CA VAL A 10 -7.29 7.30 -11.08
C VAL A 10 -6.61 8.67 -11.16
N LEU A 11 -5.84 8.90 -12.23
CA LEU A 11 -5.24 10.21 -12.48
C LEU A 11 -6.32 11.19 -12.97
N VAL A 12 -6.39 12.36 -12.35
CA VAL A 12 -7.22 13.48 -12.80
C VAL A 12 -6.32 14.54 -13.42
N ALA A 13 -6.23 14.54 -14.75
CA ALA A 13 -5.41 15.44 -15.56
C ALA A 13 -6.24 16.63 -16.04
N SER A 14 -5.75 17.87 -15.91
CA SER A 14 -6.45 19.04 -16.44
C SER A 14 -5.59 20.31 -16.41
N PRO A 15 -5.88 21.29 -17.25
CA PRO A 15 -5.42 22.66 -17.07
C PRO A 15 -5.99 23.29 -15.79
N SER A 16 -5.48 24.46 -15.42
CA SER A 16 -5.80 25.12 -14.15
C SER A 16 -7.21 25.71 -14.05
N ASP A 17 -7.93 25.85 -15.17
CA ASP A 17 -9.22 26.57 -15.27
C ASP A 17 -10.45 25.71 -14.94
N VAL A 18 -10.28 24.49 -14.53
CA VAL A 18 -11.38 23.54 -14.22
C VAL A 18 -11.27 22.94 -12.82
N SER A 19 -10.90 23.75 -11.82
CA SER A 19 -10.76 23.32 -10.42
C SER A 19 -12.01 22.61 -9.89
N ASP A 20 -13.19 23.21 -10.11
CA ASP A 20 -14.47 22.67 -9.61
C ASP A 20 -14.81 21.31 -10.25
N ALA A 21 -14.46 21.13 -11.53
CA ALA A 21 -14.64 19.86 -12.20
C ALA A 21 -13.65 18.78 -11.67
N ARG A 22 -12.41 19.16 -11.33
CA ARG A 22 -11.47 18.24 -10.67
C ARG A 22 -11.98 17.79 -9.32
N ASP A 23 -12.47 18.72 -8.51
CA ASP A 23 -13.03 18.41 -7.19
C ASP A 23 -14.25 17.50 -7.32
N ALA A 24 -15.10 17.75 -8.31
CA ALA A 24 -16.26 16.89 -8.60
C ALA A 24 -15.87 15.47 -9.00
N VAL A 25 -14.82 15.29 -9.82
CA VAL A 25 -14.32 13.95 -10.15
C VAL A 25 -13.80 13.23 -8.92
N GLU A 26 -13.03 13.91 -8.07
CA GLU A 26 -12.53 13.34 -6.81
C GLU A 26 -13.68 12.92 -5.89
N ASP A 27 -14.70 13.78 -5.73
CA ASP A 27 -15.90 13.50 -4.94
C ASP A 27 -16.73 12.34 -5.54
N ALA A 28 -16.81 12.22 -6.86
CA ALA A 28 -17.45 11.11 -7.54
C ALA A 28 -16.77 9.77 -7.21
N LEU A 29 -15.43 9.72 -7.28
CA LEU A 29 -14.64 8.54 -6.93
C LEU A 29 -14.77 8.16 -5.45
N HIS A 30 -14.75 9.15 -4.55
CA HIS A 30 -14.98 8.91 -3.14
C HIS A 30 -16.41 8.43 -2.85
N SER A 31 -17.39 8.97 -3.56
CA SER A 31 -18.79 8.54 -3.46
C SER A 31 -18.98 7.11 -3.94
N TRP A 32 -18.33 6.75 -5.04
CA TRP A 32 -18.28 5.38 -5.53
C TRP A 32 -17.67 4.43 -4.49
N ASN A 33 -16.53 4.79 -3.89
CA ASN A 33 -15.88 4.01 -2.84
C ASN A 33 -16.81 3.76 -1.64
N ARG A 34 -17.53 4.78 -1.18
CA ARG A 34 -18.48 4.63 -0.05
C ARG A 34 -19.55 3.58 -0.32
N LEU A 35 -20.01 3.44 -1.55
CA LEU A 35 -21.09 2.53 -1.91
C LEU A 35 -20.61 1.13 -2.31
N HIS A 36 -19.44 1.04 -2.92
CA HIS A 36 -19.01 -0.17 -3.60
C HIS A 36 -17.73 -0.82 -3.07
N ALA A 37 -16.86 -0.08 -2.36
CA ALA A 37 -15.53 -0.61 -2.01
C ALA A 37 -15.60 -1.90 -1.20
N THR A 38 -16.49 -1.97 -0.21
CA THR A 38 -16.62 -3.16 0.66
C THR A 38 -17.22 -4.37 -0.07
N THR A 39 -18.15 -4.14 -1.00
CA THR A 39 -18.85 -5.23 -1.71
C THR A 39 -18.06 -5.76 -2.89
N ARG A 40 -17.24 -4.90 -3.53
CA ARG A 40 -16.44 -5.27 -4.70
C ARG A 40 -14.97 -5.51 -4.39
N ASN A 41 -14.52 -5.21 -3.17
CA ASN A 41 -13.12 -5.24 -2.79
C ASN A 41 -12.21 -4.40 -3.72
N ILE A 42 -12.71 -3.24 -4.15
CA ILE A 42 -12.01 -2.30 -5.02
C ILE A 42 -12.07 -0.92 -4.38
N VAL A 43 -10.95 -0.21 -4.39
CA VAL A 43 -10.85 1.20 -3.98
C VAL A 43 -10.30 2.01 -5.14
N LEU A 44 -11.01 3.05 -5.55
CA LEU A 44 -10.56 4.03 -6.51
C LEU A 44 -9.80 5.13 -5.75
N LEU A 45 -8.51 5.27 -6.04
CA LEU A 45 -7.64 6.24 -5.38
C LEU A 45 -7.39 7.41 -6.34
N PRO A 46 -8.05 8.59 -6.15
CA PRO A 46 -7.79 9.75 -6.97
C PRO A 46 -6.35 10.23 -6.79
N TRP A 47 -5.71 10.62 -7.89
CA TRP A 47 -4.40 11.23 -7.89
C TRP A 47 -4.43 12.53 -8.68
N ARG A 48 -4.01 13.62 -8.06
CA ARG A 48 -3.91 14.96 -8.64
C ARG A 48 -2.52 15.52 -8.38
N TRP A 49 -1.93 16.20 -9.35
CA TRP A 49 -0.59 16.74 -9.19
C TRP A 49 -0.52 17.82 -8.09
N GLU A 50 -1.61 18.60 -7.87
CA GLU A 50 -1.66 19.65 -6.86
C GLU A 50 -1.54 19.15 -5.43
N THR A 51 -2.04 17.94 -5.17
CA THR A 51 -2.15 17.39 -3.79
C THR A 51 -1.26 16.17 -3.56
N ASN A 52 -0.93 15.42 -4.62
CA ASN A 52 -0.24 14.14 -4.49
C ASN A 52 1.20 14.18 -5.03
N SER A 53 1.60 15.20 -5.82
CA SER A 53 2.98 15.28 -6.29
C SER A 53 3.95 15.65 -5.17
N VAL A 54 5.10 15.01 -5.17
CA VAL A 54 6.20 15.29 -4.23
C VAL A 54 7.26 16.12 -4.96
N PRO A 55 7.66 17.29 -4.43
CA PRO A 55 8.72 18.09 -5.02
C PRO A 55 10.02 17.29 -5.13
N LEU A 56 10.59 17.26 -6.33
CA LEU A 56 11.82 16.55 -6.64
C LEU A 56 12.69 17.41 -7.56
N LEU A 57 13.99 17.48 -7.30
CA LEU A 57 14.99 18.06 -8.18
C LEU A 57 15.65 16.97 -9.01
N GLY A 58 15.95 17.26 -10.29
CA GLY A 58 16.72 16.35 -11.16
C GLY A 58 16.08 16.05 -12.51
N GLY A 59 14.94 16.69 -12.84
CA GLY A 59 14.26 16.56 -14.15
C GLY A 59 13.38 17.75 -14.46
N HIS A 60 12.81 17.76 -15.68
CA HIS A 60 11.79 18.74 -16.03
C HIS A 60 10.54 18.52 -15.15
N PRO A 61 9.86 19.57 -14.65
CA PRO A 61 8.68 19.42 -13.78
C PRO A 61 7.61 18.50 -14.35
N GLN A 62 7.32 18.58 -15.65
CA GLN A 62 6.32 17.71 -16.28
C GLN A 62 6.74 16.23 -16.28
N GLU A 63 8.02 15.93 -16.52
CA GLU A 63 8.52 14.55 -16.48
C GLU A 63 8.41 13.94 -15.07
N ILE A 64 8.67 14.76 -14.05
CA ILE A 64 8.50 14.34 -12.65
C ILE A 64 7.03 14.03 -12.35
N ILE A 65 6.10 14.89 -12.80
CA ILE A 65 4.65 14.69 -12.65
C ILE A 65 4.22 13.43 -13.39
N ASN A 66 4.65 13.26 -14.64
CA ASN A 66 4.32 12.09 -15.46
C ASN A 66 4.77 10.78 -14.79
N THR A 67 5.99 10.75 -14.25
CA THR A 67 6.54 9.57 -13.56
C THR A 67 5.77 9.27 -12.26
N GLN A 68 5.42 10.29 -11.48
CA GLN A 68 4.71 10.09 -10.21
C GLN A 68 3.23 9.79 -10.40
N GLY A 69 2.60 10.39 -11.40
CA GLY A 69 1.15 10.32 -11.67
C GLY A 69 0.80 9.35 -12.78
N VAL A 70 1.17 9.67 -14.02
CA VAL A 70 0.72 8.94 -15.22
C VAL A 70 1.20 7.50 -15.20
N ASP A 71 2.48 7.25 -14.93
CA ASP A 71 3.06 5.91 -14.97
C ASP A 71 2.43 4.97 -13.93
N GLY A 72 2.10 5.50 -12.78
CA GLY A 72 1.46 4.78 -11.69
C GLY A 72 -0.07 4.73 -11.74
N ALA A 73 -0.72 5.39 -12.71
CA ALA A 73 -2.18 5.37 -12.84
C ALA A 73 -2.67 4.10 -13.52
N ASP A 74 -3.86 3.65 -13.16
CA ASP A 74 -4.58 2.55 -13.81
C ASP A 74 -5.64 3.09 -14.78
N ILE A 75 -6.22 4.24 -14.48
CA ILE A 75 -7.23 4.94 -15.27
C ILE A 75 -6.85 6.42 -15.33
N VAL A 76 -7.11 7.09 -16.45
CA VAL A 76 -6.89 8.53 -16.61
C VAL A 76 -8.19 9.21 -16.98
N VAL A 77 -8.54 10.25 -16.22
CA VAL A 77 -9.65 11.18 -16.50
C VAL A 77 -9.05 12.53 -16.82
N ALA A 78 -9.23 13.00 -18.03
CA ALA A 78 -8.75 14.31 -18.47
C ALA A 78 -9.91 15.28 -18.70
N LEU A 79 -9.80 16.49 -18.13
CA LEU A 79 -10.82 17.53 -18.12
C LEU A 79 -10.30 18.76 -18.84
N PHE A 80 -11.14 19.36 -19.67
CA PHE A 80 -10.85 20.61 -20.36
C PHE A 80 -12.02 21.62 -20.22
N GLY A 81 -11.67 22.86 -19.90
CA GLY A 81 -12.59 24.00 -19.86
C GLY A 81 -12.44 24.90 -21.08
N SER A 82 -11.80 26.03 -20.89
CA SER A 82 -11.50 27.02 -21.92
C SER A 82 -10.02 27.05 -22.33
N ARG A 83 -9.16 26.25 -21.70
CA ARG A 83 -7.71 26.24 -21.91
C ARG A 83 -7.21 24.88 -22.32
N LEU A 84 -6.15 24.86 -23.14
CA LEU A 84 -5.40 23.62 -23.46
C LEU A 84 -4.35 23.31 -22.40
N GLY A 85 -3.82 24.35 -21.76
CA GLY A 85 -2.73 24.25 -20.77
C GLY A 85 -1.41 24.82 -21.27
N SER A 86 -0.40 24.84 -20.40
CA SER A 86 0.92 25.38 -20.73
C SER A 86 1.72 24.40 -21.58
N PRO A 87 2.44 24.86 -22.61
CA PRO A 87 3.31 24.01 -23.43
C PRO A 87 4.42 23.35 -22.58
N THR A 88 4.81 22.16 -23.00
CA THR A 88 5.98 21.45 -22.51
C THR A 88 7.01 21.29 -23.64
N PRO A 89 8.24 20.82 -23.34
CA PRO A 89 9.20 20.53 -24.41
C PRO A 89 8.70 19.51 -25.44
N ASP A 90 7.87 18.56 -25.02
CA ASP A 90 7.46 17.40 -25.79
C ASP A 90 6.04 17.45 -26.33
N ALA A 91 5.19 18.39 -25.81
CA ALA A 91 3.79 18.49 -26.19
C ALA A 91 3.25 19.92 -26.19
N VAL A 92 2.09 20.10 -26.84
CA VAL A 92 1.38 21.38 -26.88
C VAL A 92 0.84 21.80 -25.50
N SER A 93 0.70 20.88 -24.57
CA SER A 93 0.46 21.15 -23.13
C SER A 93 0.79 19.94 -22.26
N GLY A 94 1.02 20.17 -20.97
CA GLY A 94 1.24 19.10 -20.00
C GLY A 94 0.09 18.10 -19.94
N THR A 95 -1.15 18.56 -19.96
CA THR A 95 -2.32 17.67 -19.98
C THR A 95 -2.37 16.79 -21.24
N VAL A 96 -2.00 17.35 -22.41
CA VAL A 96 -1.92 16.56 -23.64
C VAL A 96 -0.79 15.53 -23.57
N GLU A 97 0.35 15.88 -22.99
CA GLU A 97 1.46 14.95 -22.77
C GLU A 97 1.05 13.78 -21.85
N GLU A 98 0.34 14.07 -20.76
CA GLU A 98 -0.22 13.06 -19.86
C GLU A 98 -1.16 12.08 -20.57
N ILE A 99 -2.06 12.62 -21.42
CA ILE A 99 -2.99 11.85 -22.24
C ILE A 99 -2.24 10.92 -23.21
N GLU A 100 -1.31 11.47 -24.00
CA GLU A 100 -0.58 10.69 -25.00
C GLU A 100 0.28 9.60 -24.32
N ARG A 101 0.93 9.92 -23.20
CA ARG A 101 1.71 8.94 -22.44
C ARG A 101 0.84 7.81 -21.90
N ALA A 102 -0.35 8.11 -21.39
CA ALA A 102 -1.30 7.12 -20.92
C ALA A 102 -1.84 6.23 -22.06
N VAL A 103 -2.23 6.82 -23.17
CA VAL A 103 -2.71 6.11 -24.38
C VAL A 103 -1.61 5.18 -24.92
N ASN A 104 -0.37 5.66 -25.05
CA ASN A 104 0.76 4.87 -25.52
C ASN A 104 1.12 3.72 -24.57
N SER A 105 0.75 3.84 -23.29
CA SER A 105 0.91 2.78 -22.27
C SER A 105 -0.29 1.83 -22.21
N GLY A 106 -1.28 1.98 -23.11
CA GLY A 106 -2.46 1.10 -23.17
C GLY A 106 -3.46 1.30 -22.03
N LYS A 107 -3.39 2.43 -21.32
CA LYS A 107 -4.29 2.74 -20.20
C LYS A 107 -5.61 3.29 -20.73
N PRO A 108 -6.75 3.01 -20.05
CA PRO A 108 -8.02 3.68 -20.35
C PRO A 108 -7.90 5.18 -20.06
N VAL A 109 -8.30 6.00 -21.04
CA VAL A 109 -8.28 7.46 -20.97
C VAL A 109 -9.64 8.01 -21.34
N HIS A 110 -10.26 8.74 -20.41
CA HIS A 110 -11.55 9.39 -20.59
C HIS A 110 -11.37 10.90 -20.70
N LEU A 111 -11.82 11.49 -21.81
CA LEU A 111 -11.69 12.91 -22.08
C LEU A 111 -13.05 13.59 -21.94
N PHE A 112 -13.14 14.62 -21.11
CA PHE A 112 -14.36 15.38 -20.87
C PHE A 112 -14.10 16.86 -21.13
N PHE A 113 -15.01 17.50 -21.88
CA PHE A 113 -14.94 18.91 -22.23
C PHE A 113 -16.13 19.65 -21.63
N SER A 114 -15.84 20.71 -20.90
CA SER A 114 -16.88 21.60 -20.36
C SER A 114 -17.58 22.36 -21.49
N ARG A 115 -18.92 22.48 -21.39
CA ARG A 115 -19.77 23.31 -22.21
C ARG A 115 -20.27 24.55 -21.45
N ALA A 116 -19.72 24.77 -20.25
CA ALA A 116 -20.04 25.97 -19.47
C ALA A 116 -19.74 27.25 -20.26
N PRO A 117 -20.43 28.37 -19.98
CA PRO A 117 -20.15 29.66 -20.58
C PRO A 117 -18.68 30.03 -20.39
N LEU A 118 -18.07 30.58 -21.44
CA LEU A 118 -16.70 31.04 -21.40
C LEU A 118 -16.54 32.26 -20.49
N PRO A 119 -15.45 32.39 -19.73
CA PRO A 119 -15.13 33.58 -18.96
C PRO A 119 -14.98 34.81 -19.88
N HIS A 120 -15.24 36.01 -19.36
CA HIS A 120 -15.06 37.25 -20.12
C HIS A 120 -13.63 37.53 -20.54
N ASP A 121 -12.68 37.05 -19.76
CA ASP A 121 -11.22 37.18 -19.91
C ASP A 121 -10.56 35.94 -20.50
N VAL A 122 -11.31 35.19 -21.33
CA VAL A 122 -10.78 33.95 -21.94
C VAL A 122 -9.57 34.27 -22.82
N ASP A 123 -8.51 33.49 -22.65
CA ASP A 123 -7.34 33.49 -23.52
C ASP A 123 -7.71 32.85 -24.87
N THR A 124 -7.81 33.66 -25.90
CA THR A 124 -8.24 33.22 -27.24
C THR A 124 -7.25 32.23 -27.87
N ALA A 125 -5.96 32.39 -27.65
CA ALA A 125 -4.95 31.48 -28.18
C ALA A 125 -5.06 30.07 -27.50
N GLN A 126 -5.29 30.03 -26.20
CA GLN A 126 -5.56 28.79 -25.47
C GLN A 126 -6.84 28.12 -25.95
N LEU A 127 -7.89 28.90 -26.17
CA LEU A 127 -9.17 28.38 -26.66
C LEU A 127 -9.07 27.85 -28.11
N GLU A 128 -8.34 28.53 -28.98
CA GLU A 128 -8.08 28.05 -30.35
C GLU A 128 -7.25 26.74 -30.32
N GLY A 129 -6.21 26.67 -29.50
CA GLY A 129 -5.44 25.47 -29.30
C GLY A 129 -6.29 24.29 -28.82
N LEU A 130 -7.17 24.54 -27.83
CA LEU A 130 -8.10 23.54 -27.32
C LEU A 130 -9.11 23.07 -28.40
N ARG A 131 -9.64 23.97 -29.20
CA ARG A 131 -10.56 23.61 -30.30
C ARG A 131 -9.87 22.75 -31.36
N LYS A 132 -8.63 23.08 -31.72
CA LYS A 132 -7.82 22.28 -32.63
C LYS A 132 -7.58 20.90 -32.07
N PHE A 133 -7.09 20.80 -30.85
CA PHE A 133 -6.89 19.51 -30.13
C PHE A 133 -8.18 18.69 -30.08
N LYS A 134 -9.30 19.29 -29.69
CA LYS A 134 -10.60 18.60 -29.64
C LYS A 134 -11.02 18.07 -31.04
N SER A 135 -10.76 18.80 -32.11
CA SER A 135 -11.04 18.34 -33.47
C SER A 135 -10.19 17.14 -33.86
N GLU A 136 -8.90 17.19 -33.57
CA GLU A 136 -7.96 16.11 -33.89
C GLU A 136 -8.25 14.84 -33.08
N ILE A 137 -8.52 14.95 -31.78
CA ILE A 137 -8.74 13.81 -30.91
C ILE A 137 -10.10 13.11 -31.16
N ARG A 138 -11.08 13.80 -31.72
CA ARG A 138 -12.40 13.25 -32.14
C ARG A 138 -12.26 12.10 -33.13
N GLU A 139 -11.25 12.09 -33.95
CA GLU A 139 -11.00 11.03 -34.91
C GLU A 139 -10.43 9.78 -34.25
N ARG A 140 -9.92 9.92 -33.04
CA ARG A 140 -9.24 8.83 -32.27
C ARG A 140 -10.13 8.19 -31.20
N GLY A 141 -11.27 8.78 -30.85
CA GLY A 141 -12.12 8.24 -29.80
C GLY A 141 -13.39 9.01 -29.52
N LEU A 142 -14.20 8.49 -28.62
CA LEU A 142 -15.41 9.15 -28.12
C LEU A 142 -15.02 10.17 -27.05
N LEU A 143 -15.58 11.37 -27.15
CA LEU A 143 -15.35 12.44 -26.19
C LEU A 143 -16.60 12.66 -25.34
N GLY A 144 -16.43 12.85 -24.04
CA GLY A 144 -17.47 13.30 -23.13
C GLY A 144 -17.61 14.83 -23.18
N GLU A 145 -18.82 15.30 -23.01
CA GLU A 145 -19.13 16.73 -22.81
C GLU A 145 -20.03 16.86 -21.58
N PHE A 146 -19.84 17.92 -20.79
CA PHE A 146 -20.67 18.17 -19.62
C PHE A 146 -21.04 19.65 -19.53
N ASP A 147 -22.27 19.88 -19.15
CA ASP A 147 -22.84 21.24 -18.97
C ASP A 147 -22.68 21.68 -17.50
N ASP A 148 -22.73 20.73 -16.57
CA ASP A 148 -22.60 20.95 -15.13
C ASP A 148 -21.91 19.78 -14.41
N ILE A 149 -21.60 19.99 -13.14
CA ILE A 149 -20.89 19.03 -12.27
C ILE A 149 -21.72 17.75 -12.07
N ARG A 150 -23.04 17.80 -12.02
CA ARG A 150 -23.90 16.62 -11.80
C ARG A 150 -23.86 15.68 -13.00
N GLN A 151 -23.84 16.27 -14.21
CA GLN A 151 -23.68 15.49 -15.42
C GLN A 151 -22.30 14.85 -15.47
N LEU A 152 -21.24 15.58 -15.10
CA LEU A 152 -19.88 15.03 -15.00
C LEU A 152 -19.82 13.86 -14.03
N ASP A 153 -20.37 13.99 -12.82
CA ASP A 153 -20.41 12.95 -11.80
C ASP A 153 -20.98 11.64 -12.38
N SER A 154 -22.14 11.68 -13.01
CA SER A 154 -22.76 10.50 -13.61
C SER A 154 -21.95 9.88 -14.75
N GLN A 155 -21.25 10.71 -15.54
CA GLN A 155 -20.37 10.25 -16.63
C GLN A 155 -19.09 9.59 -16.08
N ILE A 156 -18.53 10.11 -15.00
CA ILE A 156 -17.38 9.50 -14.32
C ILE A 156 -17.75 8.11 -13.77
N TRP A 157 -18.91 7.97 -13.13
CA TRP A 157 -19.39 6.67 -12.66
C TRP A 157 -19.52 5.67 -13.81
N ALA A 158 -20.13 6.10 -14.93
CA ALA A 158 -20.29 5.22 -16.10
C ALA A 158 -18.93 4.81 -16.71
N ALA A 159 -17.97 5.75 -16.78
CA ALA A 159 -16.63 5.49 -17.28
C ALA A 159 -15.90 4.46 -16.40
N VAL A 160 -15.88 4.67 -15.08
CA VAL A 160 -15.28 3.76 -14.12
C VAL A 160 -15.90 2.36 -14.18
N GLU A 161 -17.24 2.26 -14.18
CA GLU A 161 -17.92 0.97 -14.28
C GLU A 161 -17.58 0.23 -15.58
N ASN A 162 -17.48 0.94 -16.70
CA ASN A 162 -17.07 0.36 -17.98
C ASN A 162 -15.63 -0.20 -17.93
N ASP A 163 -14.72 0.51 -17.24
CA ASP A 163 -13.34 0.07 -17.11
C ASP A 163 -13.21 -1.11 -16.15
N LEU A 164 -13.88 -1.04 -15.00
CA LEU A 164 -13.89 -2.14 -14.03
C LEU A 164 -14.46 -3.45 -14.62
N ALA A 165 -15.35 -3.36 -15.61
CA ALA A 165 -15.86 -4.53 -16.32
C ALA A 165 -14.83 -5.18 -17.27
N LYS A 166 -13.77 -4.44 -17.63
CA LYS A 166 -12.72 -4.89 -18.58
C LYS A 166 -11.39 -5.19 -17.91
N ILE A 167 -11.11 -4.55 -16.79
CA ILE A 167 -9.89 -4.80 -16.02
C ILE A 167 -10.00 -6.21 -15.44
N ASP A 168 -9.04 -7.05 -15.76
CA ASP A 168 -8.93 -8.38 -15.15
C ASP A 168 -8.49 -8.23 -13.68
N LEU A 169 -9.47 -8.19 -12.79
CA LEU A 169 -9.25 -8.07 -11.35
C LEU A 169 -8.88 -9.43 -10.70
N SER A 170 -8.88 -10.52 -11.47
CA SER A 170 -8.55 -11.86 -10.97
C SER A 170 -7.07 -12.01 -10.60
N VAL A 171 -6.21 -11.08 -11.00
CA VAL A 171 -4.76 -11.09 -10.78
C VAL A 171 -4.32 -10.30 -9.55
N ALA A 172 -5.22 -9.57 -8.93
CA ALA A 172 -4.95 -8.96 -7.64
C ALA A 172 -5.18 -9.95 -6.47
N GLU A 173 -4.69 -11.17 -6.57
CA GLU A 173 -4.15 -11.77 -5.36
C GLU A 173 -3.17 -10.74 -4.81
N VAL A 174 -3.54 -10.16 -3.67
CA VAL A 174 -2.59 -9.38 -2.88
C VAL A 174 -1.35 -10.26 -2.79
N ARG A 175 -0.35 -9.99 -3.61
CA ARG A 175 0.98 -10.51 -3.38
C ARG A 175 1.42 -9.81 -2.11
N HIS A 176 0.94 -10.30 -0.96
CA HIS A 176 1.72 -10.18 0.24
C HIS A 176 3.08 -10.72 -0.18
N GLN A 177 4.05 -9.85 -0.38
CA GLN A 177 5.42 -10.34 -0.32
C GLN A 177 5.46 -11.02 1.03
N PRO A 178 5.62 -12.35 1.07
CA PRO A 178 5.58 -13.05 2.33
C PRO A 178 6.59 -12.36 3.23
N ILE A 179 6.10 -11.90 4.38
CA ILE A 179 6.96 -11.28 5.40
C ILE A 179 8.03 -12.29 5.80
N GLY A 180 7.77 -13.55 5.45
CA GLY A 180 8.60 -14.69 5.80
C GLY A 180 8.43 -15.05 7.28
N VAL A 181 9.31 -15.88 7.76
CA VAL A 181 9.36 -16.25 9.18
C VAL A 181 9.96 -15.11 9.99
N ARG A 182 9.26 -14.67 11.03
CA ARG A 182 9.74 -13.67 12.00
C ARG A 182 9.48 -14.18 13.42
N PHE A 183 10.41 -13.96 14.31
CA PHE A 183 10.23 -14.33 15.71
C PHE A 183 10.21 -13.10 16.61
N ARG A 184 9.34 -13.17 17.63
CA ARG A 184 9.37 -12.34 18.83
C ARG A 184 9.68 -13.25 20.01
N VAL A 185 10.63 -12.83 20.84
CA VAL A 185 11.04 -13.57 22.04
C VAL A 185 10.77 -12.70 23.26
N GLU A 186 10.02 -13.22 24.21
CA GLU A 186 9.70 -12.55 25.47
C GLU A 186 10.15 -13.41 26.65
N SER A 187 10.86 -12.81 27.62
CA SER A 187 11.17 -13.44 28.90
C SER A 187 9.96 -13.45 29.80
N LYS A 188 9.62 -14.60 30.33
CA LYS A 188 8.51 -14.78 31.28
C LYS A 188 9.02 -15.48 32.52
N SER A 189 8.41 -15.17 33.66
CA SER A 189 8.69 -15.89 34.91
C SER A 189 7.44 -16.00 35.75
N GLU A 190 7.35 -17.10 36.52
CA GLU A 190 6.24 -17.35 37.42
C GLU A 190 6.78 -17.92 38.74
N ARG A 191 6.26 -17.41 39.84
CA ARG A 191 6.67 -17.82 41.18
C ARG A 191 5.67 -18.83 41.70
N HIS A 192 6.18 -20.04 42.01
CA HIS A 192 5.40 -21.12 42.58
C HIS A 192 5.82 -21.44 44.01
N VAL A 193 4.89 -21.94 44.81
CA VAL A 193 5.21 -22.54 46.13
C VAL A 193 5.90 -23.88 45.89
N LYS A 194 7.18 -23.96 46.25
CA LYS A 194 7.95 -25.20 46.13
C LYS A 194 7.67 -26.18 47.28
N GLN A 195 7.62 -25.67 48.49
CA GLN A 195 7.49 -26.50 49.68
C GLN A 195 6.99 -25.63 50.86
N ILE A 196 6.18 -26.21 51.72
CA ILE A 196 5.84 -25.66 53.03
C ILE A 196 6.55 -26.53 54.06
N ASP A 197 7.42 -25.94 54.90
CA ASP A 197 8.12 -26.68 55.93
C ASP A 197 7.17 -27.02 57.09
N LYS A 198 7.64 -27.91 58.02
CA LYS A 198 6.88 -28.35 59.20
C LYS A 198 6.53 -27.20 60.16
N ARG A 199 7.11 -26.04 60.00
CA ARG A 199 6.87 -24.81 60.77
C ARG A 199 5.99 -23.79 60.04
N GLY A 200 5.44 -24.16 58.88
CA GLY A 200 4.54 -23.29 58.09
C GLY A 200 5.28 -22.28 57.19
N ASN A 201 6.61 -22.30 57.09
CA ASN A 201 7.34 -21.42 56.22
C ASN A 201 7.21 -21.87 54.76
N ILE A 202 6.88 -20.93 53.87
CA ILE A 202 6.69 -21.21 52.45
C ILE A 202 8.00 -20.95 51.70
N LYS A 203 8.52 -21.97 51.04
CA LYS A 203 9.62 -21.82 50.07
C LYS A 203 9.04 -21.65 48.69
N TYR A 204 9.53 -20.63 47.98
CA TYR A 204 9.15 -20.36 46.62
C TYR A 204 10.23 -20.79 45.65
N GLU A 205 9.82 -21.15 44.45
CA GLU A 205 10.67 -21.38 43.30
C GLU A 205 10.14 -20.51 42.14
N THR A 206 11.04 -19.81 41.45
CA THR A 206 10.70 -19.07 40.27
C THR A 206 11.08 -19.88 39.05
N LYS A 207 10.09 -20.20 38.20
CA LYS A 207 10.30 -20.82 36.90
C LYS A 207 10.43 -19.75 35.85
N HIS A 208 11.45 -19.85 35.02
CA HIS A 208 11.72 -18.94 33.94
C HIS A 208 11.57 -19.66 32.61
N TRP A 209 11.05 -18.96 31.61
CA TRP A 209 10.98 -19.45 30.23
C TRP A 209 11.00 -18.30 29.26
N PHE A 210 11.34 -18.58 28.01
CA PHE A 210 11.08 -17.69 26.88
C PHE A 210 9.83 -18.12 26.16
N GLU A 211 9.00 -17.15 25.80
CA GLU A 211 7.89 -17.32 24.89
C GLU A 211 8.35 -16.88 23.51
N VAL A 212 8.55 -17.84 22.61
CA VAL A 212 9.02 -17.61 21.24
C VAL A 212 7.83 -17.72 20.30
N THR A 213 7.41 -16.60 19.72
CA THR A 213 6.23 -16.52 18.84
C THR A 213 6.68 -16.30 17.41
N ASN A 214 6.15 -17.09 16.47
CA ASN A 214 6.29 -16.78 15.05
C ASN A 214 5.30 -15.64 14.70
N THR A 215 5.82 -14.44 14.46
CA THR A 215 5.06 -13.24 14.06
C THR A 215 5.07 -13.00 12.56
N GLY A 216 5.65 -13.92 11.79
CA GLY A 216 5.64 -13.92 10.34
C GLY A 216 4.34 -14.48 9.76
N ASP A 217 4.31 -14.64 8.46
CA ASP A 217 3.18 -15.18 7.68
C ASP A 217 3.46 -16.56 7.06
N LEU A 218 4.68 -17.08 7.25
CA LEU A 218 5.07 -18.42 6.86
C LEU A 218 5.36 -19.30 8.09
N ALA A 219 5.10 -20.60 7.94
CA ALA A 219 5.49 -21.59 8.95
C ALA A 219 7.01 -21.67 9.05
N ALA A 220 7.53 -21.69 10.28
CA ALA A 220 8.93 -21.95 10.56
C ALA A 220 9.11 -23.44 10.76
N GLU A 221 9.80 -24.11 9.84
CA GLU A 221 10.07 -25.55 9.92
C GLU A 221 11.38 -25.83 10.65
N SER A 222 11.46 -26.99 11.28
CA SER A 222 12.68 -27.47 11.95
C SER A 222 13.27 -26.46 12.95
N VAL A 223 12.40 -25.81 13.72
CA VAL A 223 12.82 -24.80 14.70
C VAL A 223 13.55 -25.44 15.86
N THR A 224 14.74 -24.94 16.15
CA THR A 224 15.56 -25.31 17.30
C THR A 224 16.03 -24.07 18.07
N PHE A 225 16.38 -24.29 19.35
CA PHE A 225 16.74 -23.18 20.24
C PHE A 225 18.11 -23.47 20.89
N GLU A 226 18.95 -22.44 20.92
CA GLU A 226 20.26 -22.48 21.59
C GLU A 226 20.40 -21.29 22.54
N GLY A 227 20.79 -21.55 23.79
CA GLY A 227 20.96 -20.51 24.80
C GLY A 227 22.44 -20.23 25.08
N GLN A 228 22.79 -18.96 25.21
CA GLN A 228 24.14 -18.51 25.54
C GLN A 228 24.10 -17.41 26.60
N ALA A 229 25.06 -17.37 27.51
CA ALA A 229 25.27 -16.30 28.47
C ALA A 229 26.70 -15.75 28.37
N ALA A 230 26.86 -14.45 28.57
CA ALA A 230 28.18 -13.80 28.60
C ALA A 230 28.95 -14.17 29.88
N SER A 231 28.24 -14.43 31.01
CA SER A 231 28.80 -14.91 32.25
C SER A 231 27.77 -15.78 32.96
N GLY A 232 28.26 -16.75 33.75
CA GLY A 232 27.40 -17.73 34.39
C GLY A 232 26.96 -18.84 33.44
N LEU A 233 25.92 -19.60 33.83
CA LEU A 233 25.36 -20.69 33.03
C LEU A 233 23.90 -20.41 32.72
N MET A 234 23.53 -20.51 31.43
CA MET A 234 22.19 -20.56 30.95
C MET A 234 21.95 -21.89 30.23
N ARG A 235 20.95 -22.64 30.65
CA ARG A 235 20.57 -23.89 30.02
C ARG A 235 19.11 -23.91 29.66
N LEU A 236 18.81 -24.10 28.38
CA LEU A 236 17.45 -24.34 27.90
C LEU A 236 17.05 -25.79 28.24
N LEU A 237 15.81 -25.95 28.68
CA LEU A 237 15.22 -27.26 28.98
C LEU A 237 14.23 -27.62 27.88
N VAL A 238 14.76 -27.84 26.68
CA VAL A 238 14.00 -28.29 25.52
C VAL A 238 14.58 -29.60 25.01
N ASP A 239 13.73 -30.38 24.36
CA ASP A 239 14.19 -31.57 23.66
C ASP A 239 14.95 -31.15 22.39
N ASP A 240 15.93 -31.94 21.97
CA ASP A 240 16.71 -31.70 20.75
C ASP A 240 15.90 -31.96 19.46
N GLN A 241 14.60 -32.28 19.59
CA GLN A 241 13.75 -32.51 18.44
C GLN A 241 13.27 -31.16 17.84
N PRO A 242 13.48 -30.95 16.54
CA PRO A 242 12.97 -29.77 15.86
C PRO A 242 11.43 -29.73 15.89
N ILE A 243 10.89 -28.55 16.06
CA ILE A 243 9.43 -28.30 16.03
C ILE A 243 9.05 -27.41 14.83
N THR A 244 7.78 -27.42 14.44
CA THR A 244 7.23 -26.47 13.49
C THR A 244 6.43 -25.41 14.24
N LEU A 245 6.67 -24.13 13.93
CA LEU A 245 5.91 -23.00 14.47
C LEU A 245 5.13 -22.31 13.36
N GLU A 246 3.82 -22.55 13.34
CA GLU A 246 2.89 -21.87 12.44
C GLU A 246 2.81 -20.36 12.74
N PRO A 247 2.36 -19.54 11.78
CA PRO A 247 2.09 -18.12 12.00
C PRO A 247 1.20 -17.87 13.22
N GLY A 248 1.63 -16.98 14.10
CA GLY A 248 0.92 -16.63 15.34
C GLY A 248 1.07 -17.64 16.48
N VAL A 249 1.70 -18.78 16.27
CA VAL A 249 1.90 -19.82 17.31
C VAL A 249 3.14 -19.51 18.13
N SER A 250 3.05 -19.76 19.44
CA SER A 250 4.14 -19.58 20.40
C SER A 250 4.63 -20.92 20.96
N SER A 251 5.94 -21.04 21.15
CA SER A 251 6.57 -22.13 21.90
C SER A 251 7.10 -21.61 23.23
N ARG A 252 6.89 -22.40 24.27
CA ARG A 252 7.45 -22.16 25.60
C ARG A 252 8.78 -22.87 25.73
N VAL A 253 9.86 -22.11 25.91
CA VAL A 253 11.23 -22.60 26.04
C VAL A 253 11.70 -22.40 27.50
N PRO A 254 11.58 -23.40 28.40
CA PRO A 254 12.00 -23.27 29.79
C PRO A 254 13.51 -23.10 29.91
N VAL A 255 13.94 -22.26 30.87
CA VAL A 255 15.36 -21.95 31.07
C VAL A 255 15.77 -22.00 32.52
N LEU A 256 16.97 -22.49 32.76
CA LEU A 256 17.67 -22.45 34.06
C LEU A 256 18.87 -21.52 34.01
N TYR A 257 19.01 -20.72 35.05
CA TYR A 257 20.15 -19.83 35.25
C TYR A 257 20.96 -20.22 36.48
N SER A 258 22.27 -20.12 36.39
CA SER A 258 23.11 -20.13 37.59
C SER A 258 23.12 -18.75 38.26
N MET A 259 23.57 -18.71 39.52
CA MET A 259 23.76 -17.44 40.20
C MET A 259 24.82 -16.59 39.48
N GLY A 260 24.51 -15.32 39.26
CA GLY A 260 25.41 -14.37 38.55
C GLY A 260 25.37 -14.49 37.02
N THR A 261 24.37 -15.17 36.44
CA THR A 261 24.20 -15.21 34.98
C THR A 261 23.77 -13.86 34.47
N PHE A 262 24.46 -13.33 33.44
CA PHE A 262 24.09 -12.08 32.74
C PHE A 262 24.49 -12.13 31.26
N GLY A 263 23.94 -11.15 30.47
CA GLY A 263 24.18 -11.07 29.03
C GLY A 263 23.67 -12.30 28.30
N THR A 264 22.43 -12.68 28.60
CA THR A 264 21.80 -13.89 28.08
C THR A 264 21.25 -13.66 26.68
N LYS A 265 21.46 -14.64 25.80
CA LYS A 265 21.00 -14.64 24.41
C LYS A 265 20.34 -15.96 24.07
N ILE A 266 19.30 -15.90 23.26
CA ILE A 266 18.69 -17.08 22.64
C ILE A 266 18.83 -16.99 21.14
N THR A 267 19.35 -18.03 20.51
CA THR A 267 19.40 -18.18 19.06
C THR A 267 18.31 -19.14 18.64
N VAL A 268 17.46 -18.69 17.73
CA VAL A 268 16.42 -19.48 17.06
C VAL A 268 16.95 -19.85 15.69
N ARG A 269 16.98 -21.12 15.33
CA ARG A 269 17.33 -21.65 14.01
C ARG A 269 16.08 -22.25 13.40
N TRP A 270 15.88 -22.10 12.10
CA TRP A 270 14.73 -22.66 11.37
C TRP A 270 15.06 -22.88 9.91
N VAL A 271 14.22 -23.64 9.23
CA VAL A 271 14.23 -23.79 7.78
C VAL A 271 13.09 -22.97 7.18
N GLU A 272 13.40 -22.20 6.14
CA GLU A 272 12.46 -21.42 5.35
C GLU A 272 12.89 -21.48 3.89
N ASP A 273 12.00 -21.86 2.99
CA ASP A 273 12.28 -22.09 1.57
C ASP A 273 13.48 -23.04 1.35
N SER A 274 13.52 -24.13 2.11
CA SER A 274 14.62 -25.13 2.09
C SER A 274 16.00 -24.57 2.44
N LYS A 275 16.07 -23.41 3.10
CA LYS A 275 17.32 -22.80 3.57
C LYS A 275 17.32 -22.66 5.08
N GLU A 276 18.43 -23.06 5.71
CA GLU A 276 18.62 -22.80 7.13
C GLU A 276 18.83 -21.31 7.38
N LYS A 277 18.09 -20.78 8.33
CA LYS A 277 18.21 -19.41 8.83
C LYS A 277 18.35 -19.41 10.35
N SER A 278 18.94 -18.36 10.88
CA SER A 278 19.05 -18.17 12.32
C SER A 278 18.95 -16.71 12.72
N LYS A 279 18.47 -16.46 13.92
CA LYS A 279 18.44 -15.14 14.53
C LYS A 279 18.71 -15.24 16.03
N THR A 280 19.57 -14.36 16.53
CA THR A 280 19.89 -14.26 17.93
C THR A 280 19.18 -13.05 18.54
N PHE A 281 18.60 -13.26 19.72
CA PHE A 281 17.89 -12.26 20.51
C PHE A 281 18.59 -12.07 21.84
N ASP A 282 18.81 -10.81 22.23
CA ASP A 282 19.22 -10.47 23.58
C ASP A 282 17.98 -10.59 24.49
N VAL A 283 18.12 -11.37 25.57
CA VAL A 283 17.03 -11.65 26.51
C VAL A 283 17.52 -11.38 27.93
N GLN A 284 16.87 -10.48 28.63
CA GLN A 284 17.18 -10.12 30.01
C GLN A 284 16.13 -10.71 30.98
#